data_883be451c4bf3eccc1db3020fa28c631
#
_entry.id   883be451c4bf3eccc1db3020fa28c631
#
_cell.length_a   1.000
_cell.length_b   1.000
_cell.length_c   1.000
_cell.angle_alpha   90.00
_cell.angle_beta   90.00
_cell.angle_gamma   90.00
#
_symmetry.space_group_name_H-M   'P 1'
#
loop_
_entity.id
_entity.type
_entity.pdbx_description
1 polymer ?
#
loop_
_entity_poly.entity_id
_entity_poly.type
_entity_poly.pdbx_seq_one_letter_code
_entity_poly.pdbx_strand_id
1 'polypeptide(L)'
;MYSMLKRVITEKDLLRQIRLLEQLLNVPQLTAKRLATQIQTTERTVFSDLQYIRSQLPADWSIETDSSGIRLRNQGNAQTNELWSLFLPQSISIQLLKELLFTKELVTTSFLSTSGVSYETLKRHIKKMNLALRDFHLTIQLTTATIQLIGAESNIDRKSVV
;
A
#
# COMPACT_ATOMS: atom_id res chain seq x y z
N MET A 1 -11.51 -4.06 1.23
CA MET A 1 -10.37 -3.65 2.06
C MET A 1 -9.16 -3.25 1.22
N TYR A 2 -8.67 -4.13 0.36
CA TYR A 2 -7.46 -3.81 -0.43
C TYR A 2 -7.63 -2.64 -1.39
N SER A 3 -8.82 -2.45 -1.96
CA SER A 3 -9.07 -1.32 -2.87
C SER A 3 -8.93 0.03 -2.17
N MET A 4 -9.37 0.11 -0.92
CA MET A 4 -9.19 1.30 -0.08
C MET A 4 -7.71 1.52 0.24
N LEU A 5 -7.02 0.46 0.68
CA LEU A 5 -5.62 0.54 1.06
C LEU A 5 -4.74 0.99 -0.10
N LYS A 6 -5.00 0.50 -1.32
CA LYS A 6 -4.27 0.93 -2.50
C LYS A 6 -4.38 2.43 -2.77
N ARG A 7 -5.55 3.00 -2.51
CA ARG A 7 -5.78 4.43 -2.72
C ARG A 7 -5.00 5.31 -1.74
N VAL A 8 -4.64 4.74 -0.60
CA VAL A 8 -3.88 5.43 0.44
C VAL A 8 -2.37 5.36 0.20
N ILE A 9 -1.90 4.36 -0.55
CA ILE A 9 -0.47 4.19 -0.86
C ILE A 9 0.02 5.37 -1.69
N THR A 10 1.06 6.05 -1.21
CA THR A 10 1.62 7.24 -1.85
C THR A 10 2.92 6.95 -2.62
N GLU A 11 3.56 5.83 -2.34
CA GLU A 11 4.80 5.40 -3.00
C GLU A 11 4.48 4.83 -4.38
N LYS A 12 4.91 5.52 -5.43
CA LYS A 12 4.56 5.19 -6.81
C LYS A 12 5.06 3.80 -7.23
N ASP A 13 6.30 3.49 -6.88
CA ASP A 13 6.91 2.21 -7.27
C ASP A 13 6.21 1.04 -6.57
N LEU A 14 5.94 1.18 -5.28
CA LEU A 14 5.24 0.15 -4.52
C LEU A 14 3.82 -0.07 -5.06
N LEU A 15 3.10 1.00 -5.34
CA LEU A 15 1.74 0.90 -5.90
C LEU A 15 1.74 0.19 -7.25
N ARG A 16 2.72 0.50 -8.11
CA ARG A 16 2.87 -0.17 -9.40
C ARG A 16 3.15 -1.67 -9.22
N GLN A 17 4.04 -2.03 -8.29
CA GLN A 17 4.38 -3.41 -7.97
C GLN A 17 3.18 -4.18 -7.44
N ILE A 18 2.38 -3.57 -6.59
CA ILE A 18 1.14 -4.16 -6.07
C ILE A 18 0.14 -4.40 -7.21
N ARG A 19 -0.03 -3.43 -8.11
CA ARG A 19 -0.90 -3.58 -9.27
C ARG A 19 -0.44 -4.69 -10.21
N LEU A 20 0.87 -4.80 -10.40
CA LEU A 20 1.45 -5.86 -11.22
C LEU A 20 1.16 -7.24 -10.60
N LEU A 21 1.37 -7.37 -9.30
CA LEU A 21 1.10 -8.60 -8.57
C LEU A 21 -0.38 -8.98 -8.62
N GLU A 22 -1.29 -8.01 -8.52
CA GLU A 22 -2.72 -8.25 -8.68
C GLU A 22 -3.08 -8.80 -10.06
N GLN A 23 -2.48 -8.25 -11.11
CA GLN A 23 -2.72 -8.75 -12.47
C GLN A 23 -2.29 -10.21 -12.60
N LEU A 24 -1.13 -10.55 -12.04
CA LEU A 24 -0.63 -11.93 -12.06
C LEU A 24 -1.47 -12.88 -11.23
N LEU A 25 -2.11 -12.40 -10.16
CA LEU A 25 -3.03 -13.20 -9.36
C LEU A 25 -4.35 -13.46 -10.08
N ASN A 26 -4.83 -12.49 -10.85
CA ASN A 26 -6.14 -12.55 -11.51
C ASN A 26 -6.11 -13.24 -12.86
N VAL A 27 -4.97 -13.19 -13.57
CA VAL A 27 -4.82 -13.76 -14.91
C VAL A 27 -3.71 -14.79 -14.89
N PRO A 28 -3.98 -16.04 -15.33
CA PRO A 28 -3.01 -17.14 -15.23
C PRO A 28 -1.70 -16.88 -15.97
N GLN A 29 -1.73 -16.11 -17.03
CA GLN A 29 -0.56 -15.87 -17.87
C GLN A 29 -0.68 -14.55 -18.61
N LEU A 30 0.35 -13.73 -18.52
CA LEU A 30 0.40 -12.42 -19.17
C LEU A 30 1.78 -12.19 -19.79
N THR A 31 1.81 -11.56 -20.97
CA THR A 31 3.07 -11.10 -21.56
C THR A 31 3.53 -9.81 -20.87
N ALA A 32 4.83 -9.54 -20.90
CA ALA A 32 5.38 -8.30 -20.39
C ALA A 32 4.77 -7.06 -21.07
N LYS A 33 4.53 -7.16 -22.38
CA LYS A 33 3.89 -6.10 -23.16
C LYS A 33 2.48 -5.81 -22.66
N ARG A 34 1.70 -6.84 -22.39
CA ARG A 34 0.32 -6.70 -21.92
C ARG A 34 0.27 -6.14 -20.50
N LEU A 35 1.16 -6.62 -19.62
CA LEU A 35 1.31 -6.07 -18.28
C LEU A 35 1.67 -4.59 -18.33
N ALA A 36 2.65 -4.23 -19.15
CA ALA A 36 3.08 -2.84 -19.29
C ALA A 36 1.92 -1.94 -19.73
N THR A 37 1.10 -2.40 -20.66
CA THR A 37 -0.08 -1.66 -21.13
C THR A 37 -1.11 -1.50 -20.02
N GLN A 38 -1.41 -2.57 -19.30
CA GLN A 38 -2.44 -2.56 -18.25
C GLN A 38 -2.08 -1.69 -17.05
N ILE A 39 -0.81 -1.67 -16.65
CA ILE A 39 -0.35 -0.86 -15.53
C ILE A 39 0.27 0.47 -15.97
N GLN A 40 0.18 0.79 -17.26
CA GLN A 40 0.62 2.06 -17.84
C GLN A 40 2.10 2.37 -17.58
N THR A 41 2.96 1.40 -17.94
CA THR A 41 4.41 1.52 -17.79
C THR A 41 5.12 0.89 -19.00
N THR A 42 6.44 0.77 -18.92
CA THR A 42 7.24 0.15 -19.99
C THR A 42 7.54 -1.31 -19.65
N GLU A 43 7.86 -2.11 -20.66
CA GLU A 43 8.28 -3.51 -20.44
C GLU A 43 9.53 -3.58 -19.57
N ARG A 44 10.46 -2.64 -19.75
CA ARG A 44 11.68 -2.56 -18.93
C ARG A 44 11.34 -2.41 -17.45
N THR A 45 10.40 -1.53 -17.14
CA THR A 45 9.94 -1.34 -15.76
C THR A 45 9.24 -2.58 -15.23
N VAL A 46 8.44 -3.27 -16.07
CA VAL A 46 7.82 -4.54 -15.68
C VAL A 46 8.87 -5.55 -15.26
N PHE A 47 9.93 -5.74 -16.05
CA PHE A 47 10.98 -6.70 -15.72
C PHE A 47 11.76 -6.29 -14.45
N SER A 48 12.01 -5.01 -14.28
CA SER A 48 12.64 -4.48 -13.06
C SER A 48 11.78 -4.75 -11.83
N ASP A 49 10.48 -4.48 -11.92
CA ASP A 49 9.54 -4.73 -10.83
C ASP A 49 9.40 -6.23 -10.53
N LEU A 50 9.35 -7.07 -11.56
CA LEU A 50 9.31 -8.52 -11.37
C LEU A 50 10.54 -9.04 -10.62
N GLN A 51 11.71 -8.51 -10.93
CA GLN A 51 12.93 -8.87 -10.23
C GLN A 51 12.85 -8.50 -8.75
N TYR A 52 12.36 -7.31 -8.45
CA TYR A 52 12.14 -6.86 -7.08
C TYR A 52 11.13 -7.75 -6.36
N ILE A 53 9.98 -8.02 -7.00
CA ILE A 53 8.94 -8.86 -6.41
C ILE A 53 9.47 -10.26 -6.12
N ARG A 54 10.22 -10.86 -7.05
CA ARG A 54 10.85 -12.18 -6.84
C ARG A 54 11.71 -12.20 -5.59
N SER A 55 12.47 -11.14 -5.33
CA SER A 55 13.34 -11.05 -4.16
C SER A 55 12.56 -11.00 -2.85
N GLN A 56 11.29 -10.65 -2.88
CA GLN A 56 10.44 -10.49 -1.70
C GLN A 56 9.47 -11.65 -1.47
N LEU A 57 9.28 -12.51 -2.48
CA LEU A 57 8.28 -13.57 -2.38
C LEU A 57 8.66 -14.63 -1.34
N PRO A 58 7.65 -15.14 -0.59
CA PRO A 58 7.87 -16.31 0.26
C PRO A 58 8.22 -17.56 -0.56
N ALA A 59 8.75 -18.58 0.09
CA ALA A 59 9.23 -19.81 -0.57
C ALA A 59 8.14 -20.53 -1.38
N ASP A 60 6.88 -20.42 -0.97
CA ASP A 60 5.76 -21.10 -1.65
C ASP A 60 5.32 -20.39 -2.93
N TRP A 61 5.81 -19.19 -3.18
CA TRP A 61 5.44 -18.40 -4.35
C TRP A 61 6.63 -18.23 -5.28
N SER A 62 6.38 -18.31 -6.57
CA SER A 62 7.41 -18.06 -7.58
C SER A 62 6.83 -17.38 -8.80
N ILE A 63 7.66 -16.63 -9.52
CA ILE A 63 7.30 -16.03 -10.79
C ILE A 63 8.10 -16.74 -11.88
N GLU A 64 7.40 -17.35 -12.82
CA GLU A 64 7.99 -18.03 -13.97
C GLU A 64 7.84 -17.17 -15.21
N THR A 65 8.91 -17.07 -15.99
CA THR A 65 8.93 -16.34 -17.27
C THR A 65 9.43 -17.27 -18.35
N ASP A 66 8.65 -17.42 -19.42
CA ASP A 66 9.04 -18.17 -20.61
C ASP A 66 8.52 -17.49 -21.88
N SER A 67 8.65 -18.15 -23.02
CA SER A 67 8.21 -17.61 -24.32
C SER A 67 6.70 -17.37 -24.39
N SER A 68 5.92 -18.04 -23.57
CA SER A 68 4.46 -17.88 -23.55
C SER A 68 3.99 -16.81 -22.56
N GLY A 69 4.85 -16.29 -21.71
CA GLY A 69 4.53 -15.18 -20.82
C GLY A 69 5.03 -15.34 -19.39
N ILE A 70 4.40 -14.58 -18.51
CA ILE A 70 4.76 -14.48 -17.11
C ILE A 70 3.63 -15.08 -16.28
N ARG A 71 3.98 -15.92 -15.31
CA ARG A 71 3.01 -16.58 -14.42
C ARG A 71 3.47 -16.48 -12.98
N LEU A 72 2.52 -16.26 -12.09
CA LEU A 72 2.72 -16.37 -10.65
C LEU A 72 2.26 -17.75 -10.22
N ARG A 73 3.14 -18.51 -9.60
CA ARG A 73 2.83 -19.86 -9.12
C ARG A 73 2.84 -19.93 -7.61
N ASN A 74 1.85 -20.62 -7.08
CA ASN A 74 1.77 -20.99 -5.68
C ASN A 74 2.02 -22.51 -5.60
N GLN A 75 3.14 -22.92 -5.03
CA GLN A 75 3.55 -24.33 -4.94
C GLN A 75 3.00 -25.03 -3.68
N GLY A 76 2.26 -24.32 -2.84
CA GLY A 76 1.73 -24.86 -1.60
C GLY A 76 0.29 -24.42 -1.36
N ASN A 77 -0.09 -24.41 -0.10
CA ASN A 77 -1.40 -23.92 0.34
C ASN A 77 -1.34 -22.48 0.85
N ALA A 78 -0.34 -21.71 0.41
CA ALA A 78 -0.15 -20.34 0.84
C ALA A 78 -1.33 -19.47 0.42
N GLN A 79 -1.76 -18.58 1.31
CA GLN A 79 -2.87 -17.67 1.07
C GLN A 79 -2.38 -16.38 0.42
N THR A 80 -3.22 -15.77 -0.43
CA THR A 80 -2.87 -14.49 -1.08
C THR A 80 -2.65 -13.36 -0.07
N ASN A 81 -3.26 -13.44 1.11
CA ASN A 81 -3.05 -12.43 2.16
C ASN A 81 -1.60 -12.41 2.66
N GLU A 82 -0.85 -13.49 2.52
CA GLU A 82 0.58 -13.50 2.85
C GLU A 82 1.37 -12.52 1.98
N LEU A 83 1.02 -12.45 0.69
CA LEU A 83 1.65 -11.50 -0.23
C LEU A 83 1.38 -10.06 0.20
N TRP A 84 0.13 -9.76 0.53
CA TRP A 84 -0.22 -8.41 0.97
C TRP A 84 0.41 -8.05 2.31
N SER A 85 0.56 -9.02 3.20
CA SER A 85 1.27 -8.82 4.47
C SER A 85 2.74 -8.45 4.28
N LEU A 86 3.33 -8.83 3.16
CA LEU A 86 4.71 -8.47 2.83
C LEU A 86 4.83 -7.11 2.15
N PHE A 87 3.93 -6.79 1.24
CA PHE A 87 4.04 -5.59 0.42
C PHE A 87 3.43 -4.35 1.05
N LEU A 88 2.27 -4.48 1.69
CA LEU A 88 1.59 -3.32 2.29
C LEU A 88 2.40 -2.61 3.37
N PRO A 89 3.08 -3.31 4.29
CA PRO A 89 3.88 -2.63 5.33
C PRO A 89 5.09 -1.85 4.81
N GLN A 90 5.45 -2.02 3.55
CA GLN A 90 6.51 -1.22 2.95
C GLN A 90 6.07 0.23 2.71
N SER A 91 4.78 0.51 2.76
CA SER A 91 4.24 1.86 2.62
C SER A 91 4.20 2.57 3.97
N ILE A 92 4.79 3.76 4.04
CA ILE A 92 4.71 4.64 5.21
C ILE A 92 3.26 5.03 5.47
N SER A 93 2.50 5.28 4.42
CA SER A 93 1.09 5.63 4.53
C SER A 93 0.27 4.51 5.16
N ILE A 94 0.52 3.27 4.76
CA ILE A 94 -0.17 2.10 5.32
C ILE A 94 0.23 1.90 6.79
N GLN A 95 1.52 2.03 7.12
CA GLN A 95 1.98 1.93 8.50
C GLN A 95 1.28 2.96 9.39
N LEU A 96 1.24 4.21 8.93
CA LEU A 96 0.60 5.30 9.66
C LEU A 96 -0.89 5.04 9.85
N LEU A 97 -1.60 4.71 8.78
CA LEU A 97 -3.04 4.44 8.85
C LEU A 97 -3.36 3.29 9.79
N LYS A 98 -2.58 2.21 9.73
CA LYS A 98 -2.76 1.05 10.59
C LYS A 98 -2.66 1.43 12.07
N GLU A 99 -1.62 2.18 12.44
CA GLU A 99 -1.45 2.61 13.82
C GLU A 99 -2.58 3.56 14.27
N LEU A 100 -2.99 4.49 13.40
CA LEU A 100 -4.06 5.44 13.72
C LEU A 100 -5.43 4.77 13.86
N LEU A 101 -5.68 3.69 13.13
CA LEU A 101 -6.92 2.93 13.27
C LEU A 101 -7.01 2.26 14.65
N PHE A 102 -5.88 1.88 15.23
CA PHE A 102 -5.84 1.28 16.57
C PHE A 102 -5.89 2.32 17.69
N THR A 103 -5.05 3.35 17.59
CA THR A 103 -4.82 4.27 18.71
C THR A 103 -5.53 5.60 18.57
N LYS A 104 -5.97 5.96 17.36
CA LYS A 104 -6.57 7.24 17.00
C LYS A 104 -5.61 8.42 17.07
N GLU A 105 -4.59 8.35 17.88
CA GLU A 105 -3.61 9.42 18.11
C GLU A 105 -2.21 8.84 18.30
N LEU A 106 -1.22 9.49 17.68
CA LEU A 106 0.19 9.14 17.82
C LEU A 106 1.00 10.37 18.19
N VAL A 107 2.11 10.15 18.88
CA VAL A 107 3.11 11.20 19.11
C VAL A 107 3.95 11.36 17.84
N THR A 108 3.98 12.56 17.26
CA THR A 108 4.63 12.83 15.98
C THR A 108 6.11 12.44 15.99
N THR A 109 6.86 12.86 17.01
CA THR A 109 8.30 12.55 17.12
C THR A 109 8.56 11.06 17.19
N SER A 110 7.71 10.30 17.86
CA SER A 110 7.84 8.84 17.96
C SER A 110 7.65 8.17 16.60
N PHE A 111 6.65 8.59 15.86
CA PHE A 111 6.42 8.03 14.52
C PHE A 111 7.55 8.38 13.56
N LEU A 112 8.04 9.61 13.57
CA LEU A 112 9.17 10.03 12.75
C LEU A 112 10.43 9.22 13.07
N SER A 113 10.69 8.99 14.35
CA SER A 113 11.83 8.20 14.79
C SER A 113 11.74 6.75 14.32
N THR A 114 10.57 6.13 14.46
CA THR A 114 10.34 4.73 14.09
C THR A 114 10.35 4.52 12.58
N SER A 115 9.72 5.43 11.84
CA SER A 115 9.60 5.30 10.37
C SER A 115 10.82 5.78 9.61
N GLY A 116 11.64 6.64 10.24
CA GLY A 116 12.83 7.18 9.60
C GLY A 116 12.57 8.28 8.59
N VAL A 117 11.35 8.82 8.51
CA VAL A 117 11.02 9.91 7.59
C VAL A 117 11.08 11.26 8.31
N SER A 118 11.30 12.33 7.53
CA SER A 118 11.28 13.69 8.07
C SER A 118 9.84 14.20 8.24
N TYR A 119 9.66 15.23 9.04
CA TYR A 119 8.36 15.88 9.22
C TYR A 119 7.78 16.37 7.89
N GLU A 120 8.61 16.99 7.05
CA GLU A 120 8.15 17.48 5.74
C GLU A 120 7.72 16.34 4.81
N THR A 121 8.43 15.22 4.83
CA THR A 121 8.04 14.03 4.06
C THR A 121 6.72 13.46 4.57
N LEU A 122 6.56 13.34 5.89
CA LEU A 122 5.32 12.88 6.49
C LEU A 122 4.15 13.78 6.13
N LYS A 123 4.36 15.09 6.18
CA LYS A 123 3.36 16.09 5.80
C LYS A 123 2.86 15.88 4.36
N ARG A 124 3.78 15.60 3.43
CA ARG A 124 3.44 15.32 2.03
C ARG A 124 2.64 14.02 1.89
N HIS A 125 3.03 12.97 2.60
CA HIS A 125 2.28 11.72 2.61
C HIS A 125 0.85 11.92 3.12
N ILE A 126 0.71 12.62 4.24
CA ILE A 126 -0.60 12.87 4.85
C ILE A 126 -1.49 13.70 3.93
N LYS A 127 -0.94 14.68 3.24
CA LYS A 127 -1.71 15.48 2.27
C LYS A 127 -2.30 14.60 1.17
N LYS A 128 -1.51 13.68 0.62
CA LYS A 128 -1.98 12.74 -0.40
C LYS A 128 -2.98 11.73 0.18
N MET A 129 -2.71 11.23 1.37
CA MET A 129 -3.60 10.30 2.06
C MET A 129 -4.98 10.92 2.29
N ASN A 130 -5.03 12.16 2.71
CA ASN A 130 -6.28 12.86 2.99
C ASN A 130 -7.15 13.03 1.74
N LEU A 131 -6.56 13.12 0.56
CA LEU A 131 -7.33 13.12 -0.69
C LEU A 131 -8.11 11.81 -0.88
N ALA A 132 -7.49 10.68 -0.58
CA ALA A 132 -8.12 9.38 -0.67
C ALA A 132 -9.09 9.13 0.50
N LEU A 133 -8.71 9.55 1.71
CA LEU A 133 -9.51 9.32 2.92
C LEU A 133 -10.80 10.14 2.95
N ARG A 134 -10.87 11.21 2.16
CA ARG A 134 -12.09 12.04 2.06
C ARG A 134 -13.31 11.20 1.72
N ASP A 135 -13.18 10.23 0.83
CA ASP A 135 -14.29 9.38 0.40
C ASP A 135 -14.79 8.46 1.52
N PHE A 136 -14.01 8.30 2.57
CA PHE A 136 -14.37 7.48 3.74
C PHE A 136 -14.71 8.37 4.96
N HIS A 137 -14.84 9.67 4.75
CA HIS A 137 -15.13 10.65 5.80
C HIS A 137 -14.07 10.66 6.91
N LEU A 138 -12.81 10.42 6.55
CA LEU A 138 -11.69 10.40 7.45
C LEU A 138 -10.69 11.48 7.07
N THR A 139 -10.04 12.05 8.10
CA THR A 139 -8.98 13.05 7.92
C THR A 139 -7.87 12.79 8.94
N ILE A 140 -6.63 12.92 8.51
CA ILE A 140 -5.47 12.88 9.39
C ILE A 140 -5.03 14.30 9.65
N GLN A 141 -4.96 14.69 10.92
CA GLN A 141 -4.44 15.99 11.35
C GLN A 141 -3.03 15.81 11.89
N LEU A 142 -2.10 16.58 11.35
CA LEU A 142 -0.71 16.57 11.73
C LEU A 142 -0.34 17.89 12.39
N THR A 143 0.20 17.80 13.62
CA THR A 143 0.88 18.89 14.29
C THR A 143 2.30 18.44 14.64
N THR A 144 3.12 19.36 15.12
CA THR A 144 4.46 18.99 15.59
C THR A 144 4.42 18.06 16.82
N ALA A 145 3.32 18.06 17.55
CA ALA A 145 3.15 17.26 18.76
C ALA A 145 2.46 15.92 18.48
N THR A 146 1.39 15.91 17.69
CA THR A 146 0.53 14.74 17.53
C THR A 146 0.08 14.53 16.09
N ILE A 147 -0.28 13.27 15.80
CA ILE A 147 -0.95 12.84 14.57
C ILE A 147 -2.27 12.24 15.01
N GLN A 148 -3.39 12.73 14.49
CA GLN A 148 -4.73 12.29 14.89
C GLN A 148 -5.56 11.87 13.69
N LEU A 149 -6.30 10.78 13.85
CA LEU A 149 -7.32 10.36 12.88
C LEU A 149 -8.68 10.85 13.35
N ILE A 150 -9.32 11.64 12.51
CA ILE A 150 -10.63 12.22 12.79
C ILE A 150 -11.63 11.71 11.78
N GLY A 151 -12.74 11.16 12.28
CA GLY A 151 -13.85 10.71 11.43
C GLY A 151 -15.12 11.49 11.67
N ALA A 152 -16.02 11.48 10.71
CA ALA A 152 -17.32 12.14 10.82
C ALA A 152 -18.15 11.56 11.96
N GLU A 153 -18.07 10.24 12.18
CA GLU A 153 -18.77 9.58 13.28
C GLU A 153 -18.28 10.07 14.64
N SER A 154 -16.97 10.24 14.80
CA SER A 154 -16.38 10.77 16.04
C SER A 154 -16.91 12.17 16.35
N ASN A 155 -17.09 12.99 15.32
CA ASN A 155 -17.64 14.33 15.46
C ASN A 155 -19.13 14.31 15.84
N ILE A 156 -19.88 13.38 15.27
CA ILE A 156 -21.31 13.19 15.59
C ILE A 156 -21.45 12.70 17.04
N ASP A 157 -20.66 11.72 17.45
CA ASP A 157 -20.69 11.18 18.81
C ASP A 157 -20.35 12.26 19.85
N ARG A 158 -19.37 13.11 19.55
CA ARG A 158 -19.04 14.24 20.43
C ARG A 158 -20.19 15.20 20.61
N LYS A 159 -20.94 15.45 19.54
CA LYS A 159 -22.12 16.33 19.59
C LYS A 159 -23.28 15.70 20.33
N SER A 160 -23.43 14.38 20.25
CA SER A 160 -24.52 13.67 20.92
C SER A 160 -24.27 13.48 22.41
N VAL A 161 -23.03 13.52 22.86
CA VAL A 161 -22.66 13.38 24.29
C VAL A 161 -22.82 14.69 25.03
N VAL A 162 -22.85 15.79 24.34
CA VAL A 162 -23.05 17.11 24.91
C VAL A 162 -24.54 17.43 24.97
#